data_cfd9ed09f56e6f85720c931a86b11533
#
_entry.id   cfd9ed09f56e6f85720c931a86b11533
#
_cell.length_a   1.000
_cell.length_b   1.000
_cell.length_c   1.000
_cell.angle_alpha   90.00
_cell.angle_beta   90.00
_cell.angle_gamma   90.00
#
_symmetry.space_group_name_H-M   'P 1'
#
loop_
_entity.id
_entity.type
_entity.pdbx_description
1 polymer ?
#
loop_
_entity_poly.entity_id
_entity_poly.type
_entity_poly.pdbx_seq_one_letter_code
_entity_poly.pdbx_strand_id
1 'polypeptide(L)'
;MLSFDDFPIVYFALGYLLAGAIVVLTLLKNKNFQEILFLGLSAALLLFMRLPVVIFNQEINPDESQMLAHAITLKQYPIYWQSVDGTTIGPLDNYALLLPSFFGRAIDYTSGRLVGLLCVLGSLWFFYRSVKNWWGENAARVALLPPLFLLAFTQEADYVHYSSEQLPVLILNIGLWLLSKNWNPSPKIAPWFLLGLVLGMSPFAKIQVVPQAAVIGLFAIIQGWNTEKRMTKLSALVLGAVTFPILTLVWAWTYDVLDDFWNFYVLGNLIYAGGSSVIDSILRLPHFFAKSPSFMAFLLTTLPLVLLAFKGGKNKTILFYFAVLWLLTALYAATKSGNDFVHYLNLCIYPFGLMAALGINTLVTQSKTMVALAILTAGVWVGWFGYKVLKREPLNAYLSTADHRVPVSQVSKLIQQYASSNDRLVIWGWMCRYHVETQMPQGTAENHSERCIYPHPMREIYYKRYLADLKQNSPKVFVDAVGPNSLWLYDRSTQAHEAFPELKALVDAHYRLVGEVENTRVFVRTE
;
A
#
# COMPACT_ATOMS: atom_id res chain seq x y z
N MET A 1 -17.62 -6.41 27.62
CA MET A 1 -16.48 -6.48 26.71
C MET A 1 -15.86 -5.09 26.64
N LEU A 2 -14.55 -4.91 26.74
CA LEU A 2 -13.92 -3.59 26.66
C LEU A 2 -14.07 -3.13 25.20
N SER A 3 -15.03 -2.22 24.97
CA SER A 3 -15.27 -1.65 23.64
C SER A 3 -14.30 -0.49 23.45
N PHE A 4 -13.72 -0.42 22.27
CA PHE A 4 -12.84 0.68 21.89
C PHE A 4 -13.59 2.02 21.86
N ASP A 5 -14.87 2.01 21.48
CA ASP A 5 -15.70 3.20 21.36
C ASP A 5 -16.15 3.75 22.74
N ASP A 6 -16.47 2.84 23.68
CA ASP A 6 -16.91 3.23 25.01
C ASP A 6 -15.74 3.65 25.93
N PHE A 7 -14.57 3.03 25.76
CA PHE A 7 -13.40 3.22 26.63
C PHE A 7 -12.10 3.49 25.86
N PRO A 8 -12.04 4.50 24.95
CA PRO A 8 -10.89 4.72 24.10
C PRO A 8 -9.59 4.98 24.89
N ILE A 9 -9.66 5.69 26.03
CA ILE A 9 -8.50 5.95 26.89
C ILE A 9 -7.94 4.65 27.45
N VAL A 10 -8.79 3.75 27.93
CA VAL A 10 -8.37 2.45 28.48
C VAL A 10 -7.76 1.58 27.39
N TYR A 11 -8.35 1.58 26.19
CA TYR A 11 -7.86 0.82 25.05
C TYR A 11 -6.43 1.25 24.67
N PHE A 12 -6.21 2.56 24.51
CA PHE A 12 -4.88 3.09 24.21
C PHE A 12 -3.89 2.85 25.36
N ALA A 13 -4.32 2.99 26.62
CA ALA A 13 -3.48 2.68 27.78
C ALA A 13 -2.98 1.23 27.76
N LEU A 14 -3.85 0.27 27.42
CA LEU A 14 -3.46 -1.13 27.26
C LEU A 14 -2.45 -1.31 26.11
N GLY A 15 -2.66 -0.63 24.98
CA GLY A 15 -1.70 -0.59 23.87
C GLY A 15 -0.33 -0.06 24.31
N TYR A 16 -0.30 1.02 25.09
CA TYR A 16 0.96 1.59 25.61
C TYR A 16 1.61 0.72 26.69
N LEU A 17 0.84 0.01 27.51
CA LEU A 17 1.39 -0.99 28.43
C LEU A 17 2.06 -2.13 27.66
N LEU A 18 1.44 -2.59 26.60
CA LEU A 18 2.02 -3.61 25.71
C LEU A 18 3.29 -3.09 25.02
N ALA A 19 3.29 -1.86 24.53
CA ALA A 19 4.48 -1.20 23.98
C ALA A 19 5.59 -1.06 25.03
N GLY A 20 5.25 -0.72 26.27
CA GLY A 20 6.19 -0.68 27.40
C GLY A 20 6.85 -2.03 27.67
N ALA A 21 6.07 -3.12 27.64
CA ALA A 21 6.61 -4.49 27.77
C ALA A 21 7.59 -4.83 26.62
N ILE A 22 7.28 -4.43 25.38
CA ILE A 22 8.17 -4.60 24.20
C ILE A 22 9.48 -3.82 24.43
N VAL A 23 9.41 -2.57 24.89
CA VAL A 23 10.60 -1.76 25.22
C VAL A 23 11.44 -2.44 26.31
N VAL A 24 10.84 -2.93 27.38
CA VAL A 24 11.56 -3.67 28.43
C VAL A 24 12.27 -4.90 27.86
N LEU A 25 11.59 -5.69 27.02
CA LEU A 25 12.21 -6.85 26.35
C LEU A 25 13.39 -6.46 25.44
N THR A 26 13.34 -5.27 24.85
CA THR A 26 14.44 -4.74 24.04
C THR A 26 15.70 -4.48 24.87
N LEU A 27 15.55 -4.21 26.15
CA LEU A 27 16.63 -3.87 27.09
C LEU A 27 17.20 -5.10 27.83
N LEU A 28 16.53 -6.24 27.78
CA LEU A 28 16.97 -7.47 28.45
C LEU A 28 18.03 -8.20 27.62
N LYS A 29 18.89 -8.97 28.32
CA LYS A 29 19.92 -9.79 27.66
C LYS A 29 19.27 -10.92 26.82
N ASN A 30 19.87 -11.17 25.67
CA ASN A 30 19.36 -12.12 24.69
C ASN A 30 19.25 -13.55 25.22
N LYS A 31 18.03 -14.13 25.10
CA LYS A 31 17.74 -15.56 25.18
C LYS A 31 16.73 -15.87 24.08
N ASN A 32 16.79 -17.06 23.47
CA ASN A 32 15.89 -17.46 22.37
C ASN A 32 14.41 -17.27 22.71
N PHE A 33 14.00 -17.57 23.93
CA PHE A 33 12.63 -17.34 24.39
C PHE A 33 12.23 -15.86 24.35
N GLN A 34 13.16 -14.95 24.63
CA GLN A 34 12.90 -13.49 24.61
C GLN A 34 12.69 -12.96 23.20
N GLU A 35 13.34 -13.54 22.17
CA GLU A 35 13.09 -13.17 20.76
C GLU A 35 11.66 -13.51 20.34
N ILE A 36 11.24 -14.75 20.63
CA ILE A 36 9.88 -15.21 20.31
C ILE A 36 8.84 -14.32 21.01
N LEU A 37 9.05 -14.05 22.28
CA LEU A 37 8.16 -13.19 23.08
C LEU A 37 8.15 -11.75 22.54
N PHE A 38 9.30 -11.18 22.19
CA PHE A 38 9.40 -9.83 21.60
C PHE A 38 8.61 -9.72 20.31
N LEU A 39 8.81 -10.67 19.39
CA LEU A 39 8.10 -10.68 18.11
C LEU A 39 6.61 -10.97 18.29
N GLY A 40 6.24 -11.88 19.19
CA GLY A 40 4.84 -12.18 19.52
C GLY A 40 4.11 -10.96 20.10
N LEU A 41 4.74 -10.25 21.06
CA LEU A 41 4.15 -9.02 21.62
C LEU A 41 4.11 -7.88 20.59
N SER A 42 5.10 -7.79 19.69
CA SER A 42 5.10 -6.79 18.61
C SER A 42 3.95 -7.04 17.62
N ALA A 43 3.71 -8.29 17.26
CA ALA A 43 2.57 -8.67 16.44
C ALA A 43 1.23 -8.42 17.18
N ALA A 44 1.17 -8.78 18.46
CA ALA A 44 -0.02 -8.56 19.29
C ALA A 44 -0.34 -7.06 19.44
N LEU A 45 0.66 -6.20 19.63
CA LEU A 45 0.49 -4.75 19.68
C LEU A 45 -0.14 -4.23 18.36
N LEU A 46 0.46 -4.61 17.22
CA LEU A 46 -0.05 -4.16 15.93
C LEU A 46 -1.48 -4.65 15.68
N LEU A 47 -1.75 -5.93 15.92
CA LEU A 47 -3.10 -6.51 15.77
C LEU A 47 -4.10 -5.80 16.70
N PHE A 48 -3.76 -5.63 17.97
CA PHE A 48 -4.62 -4.97 18.95
C PHE A 48 -4.94 -3.53 18.53
N MET A 49 -3.92 -2.73 18.19
CA MET A 49 -4.13 -1.32 17.83
C MET A 49 -4.80 -1.12 16.47
N ARG A 50 -4.72 -2.10 15.55
CA ARG A 50 -5.39 -2.07 14.25
C ARG A 50 -6.81 -2.66 14.26
N LEU A 51 -7.16 -3.40 15.31
CA LEU A 51 -8.46 -4.06 15.39
C LEU A 51 -9.65 -3.10 15.17
N PRO A 52 -9.71 -1.89 15.75
CA PRO A 52 -10.83 -0.97 15.54
C PRO A 52 -11.05 -0.62 14.07
N VAL A 53 -9.98 -0.27 13.34
CA VAL A 53 -10.11 0.09 11.92
C VAL A 53 -10.42 -1.12 11.04
N VAL A 54 -9.96 -2.31 11.41
CA VAL A 54 -10.28 -3.54 10.67
C VAL A 54 -11.75 -3.88 10.78
N ILE A 55 -12.35 -3.77 11.98
CA ILE A 55 -13.78 -4.06 12.18
C ILE A 55 -14.70 -2.92 11.71
N PHE A 56 -14.18 -1.73 11.49
CA PHE A 56 -14.88 -0.59 10.91
C PHE A 56 -15.09 -0.80 9.40
N ASN A 57 -16.11 -1.57 9.03
CA ASN A 57 -16.33 -2.01 7.66
C ASN A 57 -16.99 -0.93 6.78
N GLN A 58 -16.37 0.27 6.73
CA GLN A 58 -16.81 1.42 5.94
C GLN A 58 -15.61 2.03 5.20
N GLU A 59 -15.90 2.74 4.11
CA GLU A 59 -14.87 3.48 3.36
C GLU A 59 -14.19 4.54 4.23
N ILE A 60 -12.89 4.57 4.24
CA ILE A 60 -12.07 5.61 4.88
C ILE A 60 -11.16 6.31 3.87
N ASN A 61 -10.99 5.72 2.69
CA ASN A 61 -10.26 6.28 1.57
C ASN A 61 -10.85 5.76 0.26
N PRO A 62 -11.15 6.62 -0.75
CA PRO A 62 -11.70 6.18 -2.04
C PRO A 62 -10.83 5.20 -2.80
N ASP A 63 -9.49 5.25 -2.65
CA ASP A 63 -8.56 4.31 -3.30
C ASP A 63 -8.77 2.88 -2.80
N GLU A 64 -9.17 2.71 -1.53
CA GLU A 64 -9.51 1.40 -0.97
C GLU A 64 -10.71 0.79 -1.70
N SER A 65 -11.77 1.59 -1.92
CA SER A 65 -12.96 1.18 -2.69
C SER A 65 -12.62 0.83 -4.13
N GLN A 66 -11.72 1.60 -4.76
CA GLN A 66 -11.24 1.31 -6.11
C GLN A 66 -10.59 -0.09 -6.18
N MET A 67 -9.67 -0.39 -5.28
CA MET A 67 -8.97 -1.68 -5.26
C MET A 67 -9.90 -2.85 -4.93
N LEU A 68 -10.85 -2.65 -4.00
CA LEU A 68 -11.86 -3.66 -3.68
C LEU A 68 -12.81 -3.93 -4.86
N ALA A 69 -13.23 -2.88 -5.60
CA ALA A 69 -14.03 -3.02 -6.81
C ALA A 69 -13.30 -3.84 -7.89
N HIS A 70 -12.01 -3.61 -8.07
CA HIS A 70 -11.16 -4.43 -8.94
C HIS A 70 -11.16 -5.90 -8.50
N ALA A 71 -10.98 -6.17 -7.22
CA ALA A 71 -10.95 -7.54 -6.71
C ALA A 71 -12.31 -8.24 -6.85
N ILE A 72 -13.43 -7.55 -6.59
CA ILE A 72 -14.79 -8.06 -6.83
C ILE A 72 -14.94 -8.46 -8.31
N THR A 73 -14.44 -7.63 -9.22
CA THR A 73 -14.48 -7.90 -10.66
C THR A 73 -13.61 -9.08 -11.03
N LEU A 74 -12.35 -9.13 -10.57
CA LEU A 74 -11.40 -10.20 -10.86
C LEU A 74 -11.85 -11.57 -10.34
N LYS A 75 -12.67 -11.61 -9.30
CA LYS A 75 -13.26 -12.86 -8.78
C LYS A 75 -14.14 -13.53 -9.84
N GLN A 76 -14.83 -12.77 -10.68
CA GLN A 76 -15.74 -13.27 -11.73
C GLN A 76 -15.08 -13.25 -13.11
N TYR A 77 -14.27 -12.24 -13.40
CA TYR A 77 -13.61 -11.96 -14.68
C TYR A 77 -12.10 -11.80 -14.45
N PRO A 78 -11.34 -12.90 -14.40
CA PRO A 78 -9.98 -12.90 -13.83
C PRO A 78 -8.89 -12.35 -14.74
N ILE A 79 -9.21 -11.85 -15.94
CA ILE A 79 -8.21 -11.36 -16.89
C ILE A 79 -7.95 -9.87 -16.61
N TYR A 80 -6.77 -9.59 -16.04
CA TYR A 80 -6.31 -8.21 -15.83
C TYR A 80 -6.03 -7.53 -17.16
N TRP A 81 -6.13 -6.22 -17.21
CA TRP A 81 -6.12 -5.31 -18.34
C TRP A 81 -7.33 -5.44 -19.28
N GLN A 82 -8.01 -6.58 -19.36
CA GLN A 82 -9.28 -6.72 -20.04
C GLN A 82 -10.44 -6.28 -19.16
N SER A 83 -10.53 -6.86 -17.96
CA SER A 83 -11.68 -6.65 -17.05
C SER A 83 -11.42 -5.60 -15.99
N VAL A 84 -10.15 -5.32 -15.72
CA VAL A 84 -9.69 -4.39 -14.69
C VAL A 84 -8.44 -3.67 -15.16
N ASP A 85 -8.43 -2.36 -14.97
CA ASP A 85 -7.22 -1.52 -15.09
C ASP A 85 -7.03 -0.73 -13.80
N GLY A 86 -6.04 -1.12 -13.04
CA GLY A 86 -5.66 -0.44 -11.79
C GLY A 86 -4.87 0.85 -12.00
N THR A 87 -4.66 1.27 -13.24
CA THR A 87 -3.85 2.46 -13.58
C THR A 87 -2.43 2.40 -13.04
N THR A 88 -2.14 3.03 -11.90
CA THR A 88 -0.83 2.97 -11.23
C THR A 88 -0.70 1.78 -10.27
N ILE A 89 -1.80 1.08 -9.97
CA ILE A 89 -1.85 -0.09 -9.10
C ILE A 89 -1.54 -1.33 -9.95
N GLY A 90 -0.59 -2.15 -9.49
CA GLY A 90 -0.23 -3.36 -10.24
C GLY A 90 -1.20 -4.52 -10.03
N PRO A 91 -1.20 -5.49 -10.96
CA PRO A 91 -2.09 -6.65 -10.88
C PRO A 91 -1.94 -7.45 -9.57
N LEU A 92 -0.73 -7.55 -9.01
CA LEU A 92 -0.51 -8.31 -7.79
C LEU A 92 -1.26 -7.75 -6.59
N ASP A 93 -1.39 -6.42 -6.46
CA ASP A 93 -2.16 -5.80 -5.39
C ASP A 93 -3.64 -6.17 -5.44
N ASN A 94 -4.22 -6.13 -6.64
CA ASN A 94 -5.64 -6.45 -6.82
C ASN A 94 -5.90 -7.97 -6.67
N TYR A 95 -5.00 -8.83 -7.17
CA TYR A 95 -5.12 -10.28 -6.97
C TYR A 95 -4.92 -10.69 -5.50
N ALA A 96 -4.08 -9.98 -4.73
CA ALA A 96 -3.91 -10.25 -3.30
C ALA A 96 -5.23 -10.08 -2.52
N LEU A 97 -6.09 -9.15 -2.95
CA LEU A 97 -7.41 -8.92 -2.35
C LEU A 97 -8.42 -10.05 -2.61
N LEU A 98 -8.11 -11.01 -3.50
CA LEU A 98 -8.92 -12.23 -3.65
C LEU A 98 -8.71 -13.23 -2.53
N LEU A 99 -7.61 -13.12 -1.77
CA LEU A 99 -7.26 -14.09 -0.73
C LEU A 99 -8.41 -14.37 0.26
N PRO A 100 -9.15 -13.38 0.80
CA PRO A 100 -10.27 -13.65 1.69
C PRO A 100 -11.39 -14.48 1.05
N SER A 101 -11.62 -14.32 -0.24
CA SER A 101 -12.70 -15.03 -0.95
C SER A 101 -12.46 -16.54 -1.05
N PHE A 102 -11.21 -17.01 -1.04
CA PHE A 102 -10.88 -18.43 -0.98
C PHE A 102 -11.27 -19.08 0.34
N PHE A 103 -11.49 -18.27 1.39
CA PHE A 103 -11.97 -18.69 2.70
C PHE A 103 -13.47 -18.38 2.91
N GLY A 104 -14.21 -18.13 1.81
CA GLY A 104 -15.65 -17.85 1.85
C GLY A 104 -16.01 -16.48 2.45
N ARG A 105 -15.05 -15.54 2.56
CA ARG A 105 -15.31 -14.18 3.01
C ARG A 105 -15.68 -13.25 1.85
N ALA A 106 -16.54 -12.27 2.13
CA ALA A 106 -16.80 -11.20 1.18
C ALA A 106 -15.52 -10.37 0.93
N ILE A 107 -15.43 -9.76 -0.24
CA ILE A 107 -14.40 -8.75 -0.55
C ILE A 107 -14.97 -7.40 -0.11
N ASP A 108 -14.57 -6.94 1.06
CA ASP A 108 -15.03 -5.72 1.71
C ASP A 108 -13.87 -5.01 2.43
N TYR A 109 -14.15 -3.89 3.11
CA TYR A 109 -13.11 -3.10 3.79
C TYR A 109 -12.41 -3.89 4.89
N THR A 110 -13.14 -4.68 5.67
CA THR A 110 -12.57 -5.55 6.71
C THR A 110 -11.61 -6.55 6.10
N SER A 111 -12.02 -7.25 5.05
CA SER A 111 -11.22 -8.28 4.39
C SER A 111 -9.99 -7.70 3.68
N GLY A 112 -10.12 -6.54 3.03
CA GLY A 112 -9.01 -5.83 2.42
C GLY A 112 -7.98 -5.36 3.44
N ARG A 113 -8.43 -4.75 4.55
CA ARG A 113 -7.55 -4.32 5.65
C ARG A 113 -6.84 -5.46 6.35
N LEU A 114 -7.46 -6.64 6.42
CA LEU A 114 -6.77 -7.84 6.91
C LEU A 114 -5.62 -8.26 5.98
N VAL A 115 -5.81 -8.21 4.66
CA VAL A 115 -4.73 -8.47 3.69
C VAL A 115 -3.61 -7.45 3.87
N GLY A 116 -3.94 -6.15 3.97
CA GLY A 116 -2.97 -5.10 4.24
C GLY A 116 -2.22 -5.29 5.56
N LEU A 117 -2.91 -5.68 6.62
CA LEU A 117 -2.32 -5.97 7.92
C LEU A 117 -1.33 -7.15 7.86
N LEU A 118 -1.64 -8.19 7.08
CA LEU A 118 -0.70 -9.29 6.82
C LEU A 118 0.55 -8.80 6.08
N CYS A 119 0.40 -7.91 5.10
CA CYS A 119 1.54 -7.29 4.42
C CYS A 119 2.41 -6.47 5.39
N VAL A 120 1.80 -5.70 6.28
CA VAL A 120 2.51 -4.90 7.30
C VAL A 120 3.24 -5.79 8.30
N LEU A 121 2.58 -6.84 8.82
CA LEU A 121 3.21 -7.83 9.72
C LEU A 121 4.40 -8.52 9.05
N GLY A 122 4.23 -8.96 7.81
CA GLY A 122 5.29 -9.58 7.02
C GLY A 122 6.47 -8.61 6.81
N SER A 123 6.19 -7.34 6.50
CA SER A 123 7.21 -6.32 6.30
C SER A 123 8.04 -6.08 7.57
N LEU A 124 7.40 -5.94 8.73
CA LEU A 124 8.09 -5.81 10.01
C LEU A 124 8.95 -7.05 10.34
N TRP A 125 8.41 -8.24 10.07
CA TRP A 125 9.14 -9.50 10.26
C TRP A 125 10.40 -9.56 9.40
N PHE A 126 10.28 -9.33 8.09
CA PHE A 126 11.42 -9.43 7.16
C PHE A 126 12.43 -8.32 7.39
N PHE A 127 11.99 -7.10 7.74
CA PHE A 127 12.87 -6.03 8.16
C PHE A 127 13.68 -6.40 9.40
N TYR A 128 13.00 -6.88 10.47
CA TYR A 128 13.68 -7.36 11.67
C TYR A 128 14.73 -8.43 11.35
N ARG A 129 14.37 -9.42 10.53
CA ARG A 129 15.28 -10.50 10.12
C ARG A 129 16.49 -9.99 9.34
N SER A 130 16.30 -8.97 8.50
CA SER A 130 17.37 -8.34 7.73
C SER A 130 18.37 -7.64 8.65
N VAL A 131 17.88 -6.81 9.54
CA VAL A 131 18.72 -6.10 10.52
C VAL A 131 19.44 -7.09 11.44
N LYS A 132 18.75 -8.15 11.90
CA LYS A 132 19.36 -9.20 12.72
C LYS A 132 20.50 -9.91 11.99
N ASN A 133 20.35 -10.22 10.71
CA ASN A 133 21.38 -10.87 9.91
C ASN A 133 22.65 -10.00 9.77
N TRP A 134 22.52 -8.69 9.70
CA TRP A 134 23.66 -7.77 9.53
C TRP A 134 24.30 -7.34 10.84
N TRP A 135 23.49 -7.04 11.87
CA TRP A 135 23.99 -6.38 13.10
C TRP A 135 23.56 -7.04 14.41
N GLY A 136 22.92 -8.19 14.31
CA GLY A 136 22.50 -8.98 15.47
C GLY A 136 21.16 -8.54 16.06
N GLU A 137 20.74 -9.29 17.06
CA GLU A 137 19.39 -9.23 17.61
C GLU A 137 19.10 -7.93 18.37
N ASN A 138 20.08 -7.43 19.13
CA ASN A 138 19.89 -6.19 19.89
C ASN A 138 19.61 -4.99 18.97
N ALA A 139 20.41 -4.86 17.90
CA ALA A 139 20.20 -3.82 16.91
C ALA A 139 18.83 -3.98 16.22
N ALA A 140 18.43 -5.22 15.89
CA ALA A 140 17.16 -5.49 15.25
C ALA A 140 15.95 -5.14 16.13
N ARG A 141 16.00 -5.45 17.43
CA ARG A 141 14.94 -5.09 18.39
C ARG A 141 14.75 -3.57 18.47
N VAL A 142 15.83 -2.81 18.66
CA VAL A 142 15.75 -1.34 18.75
C VAL A 142 15.33 -0.72 17.44
N ALA A 143 15.87 -1.18 16.30
CA ALA A 143 15.53 -0.67 14.98
C ALA A 143 14.09 -0.95 14.57
N LEU A 144 13.44 -1.98 15.13
CA LEU A 144 12.05 -2.30 14.86
C LEU A 144 11.07 -1.34 15.56
N LEU A 145 11.44 -0.73 16.70
CA LEU A 145 10.52 0.08 17.50
C LEU A 145 9.91 1.27 16.74
N PRO A 146 10.67 2.13 16.02
CA PRO A 146 10.08 3.26 15.32
C PRO A 146 9.05 2.85 14.26
N PRO A 147 9.32 1.92 13.30
CA PRO A 147 8.32 1.50 12.34
C PRO A 147 7.15 0.76 12.99
N LEU A 148 7.39 -0.06 14.01
CA LEU A 148 6.33 -0.75 14.75
C LEU A 148 5.36 0.25 15.40
N PHE A 149 5.88 1.26 16.09
CA PHE A 149 5.05 2.23 16.80
C PHE A 149 4.30 3.16 15.84
N LEU A 150 4.95 3.61 14.75
CA LEU A 150 4.24 4.30 13.68
C LEU A 150 3.04 3.49 13.21
N LEU A 151 3.29 2.24 12.79
CA LEU A 151 2.26 1.40 12.17
C LEU A 151 1.20 0.91 13.16
N ALA A 152 1.50 0.82 14.46
CA ALA A 152 0.54 0.45 15.49
C ALA A 152 -0.32 1.62 15.96
N PHE A 153 0.27 2.79 16.19
CA PHE A 153 -0.42 3.91 16.86
C PHE A 153 -1.00 4.96 15.90
N THR A 154 -0.62 4.96 14.61
CA THR A 154 -1.22 5.88 13.65
C THR A 154 -2.69 5.56 13.43
N GLN A 155 -3.49 6.62 13.23
CA GLN A 155 -4.89 6.55 12.82
C GLN A 155 -5.15 7.32 11.52
N GLU A 156 -4.08 7.75 10.84
CA GLU A 156 -4.20 8.39 9.55
C GLU A 156 -4.67 7.36 8.51
N ALA A 157 -5.73 7.70 7.76
CA ALA A 157 -6.33 6.81 6.77
C ALA A 157 -5.31 6.17 5.85
N ASP A 158 -4.33 6.95 5.39
CA ASP A 158 -3.27 6.57 4.45
C ASP A 158 -2.36 5.42 4.92
N TYR A 159 -2.32 5.11 6.22
CA TYR A 159 -1.56 3.96 6.75
C TYR A 159 -2.45 2.81 7.20
N VAL A 160 -3.74 3.07 7.43
CA VAL A 160 -4.60 2.08 8.07
C VAL A 160 -5.60 1.42 7.12
N HIS A 161 -5.96 2.07 5.99
CA HIS A 161 -6.71 1.44 4.92
C HIS A 161 -5.85 0.42 4.14
N TYR A 162 -6.44 -0.41 3.30
CA TYR A 162 -5.66 -1.15 2.31
C TYR A 162 -5.15 -0.20 1.25
N SER A 163 -3.85 -0.05 1.15
CA SER A 163 -3.21 0.81 0.16
C SER A 163 -2.30 0.02 -0.79
N SER A 164 -2.15 0.53 -2.00
CA SER A 164 -1.31 -0.07 -3.05
C SER A 164 0.19 -0.07 -2.74
N GLU A 165 0.62 0.46 -1.59
CA GLU A 165 2.01 0.44 -1.11
C GLU A 165 2.33 -0.77 -0.22
N GLN A 166 1.31 -1.36 0.43
CA GLN A 166 1.55 -2.37 1.47
C GLN A 166 2.16 -3.65 0.91
N LEU A 167 1.63 -4.18 -0.19
CA LEU A 167 2.20 -5.37 -0.84
C LEU A 167 3.58 -5.10 -1.48
N PRO A 168 3.79 -4.01 -2.25
CA PRO A 168 5.12 -3.66 -2.76
C PRO A 168 6.17 -3.51 -1.65
N VAL A 169 5.82 -2.88 -0.53
CA VAL A 169 6.72 -2.76 0.64
C VAL A 169 7.06 -4.12 1.23
N LEU A 170 6.10 -5.05 1.31
CA LEU A 170 6.37 -6.44 1.71
C LEU A 170 7.36 -7.10 0.75
N ILE A 171 7.15 -6.99 -0.55
CA ILE A 171 8.04 -7.56 -1.58
C ILE A 171 9.46 -6.99 -1.44
N LEU A 172 9.61 -5.67 -1.24
CA LEU A 172 10.91 -5.04 -1.00
C LEU A 172 11.58 -5.57 0.28
N ASN A 173 10.83 -5.76 1.38
CA ASN A 173 11.38 -6.29 2.62
C ASN A 173 11.75 -7.79 2.52
N ILE A 174 11.03 -8.59 1.74
CA ILE A 174 11.44 -9.96 1.39
C ILE A 174 12.75 -9.91 0.59
N GLY A 175 12.86 -9.03 -0.40
CA GLY A 175 14.10 -8.79 -1.15
C GLY A 175 15.27 -8.39 -0.25
N LEU A 176 15.02 -7.47 0.67
CA LEU A 176 16.00 -7.02 1.68
C LEU A 176 16.48 -8.20 2.56
N TRP A 177 15.55 -9.03 3.01
CA TRP A 177 15.88 -10.21 3.81
C TRP A 177 16.71 -11.23 3.03
N LEU A 178 16.35 -11.52 1.79
CA LEU A 178 17.11 -12.43 0.92
C LEU A 178 18.51 -11.87 0.65
N LEU A 179 18.64 -10.55 0.39
CA LEU A 179 19.94 -9.89 0.27
C LEU A 179 20.77 -10.07 1.54
N SER A 180 20.18 -9.79 2.71
CA SER A 180 20.88 -9.90 4.01
C SER A 180 21.31 -11.34 4.31
N LYS A 181 20.50 -12.32 3.93
CA LYS A 181 20.81 -13.76 4.09
C LYS A 181 21.96 -14.20 3.17
N ASN A 182 21.99 -13.67 1.94
CA ASN A 182 23.05 -13.94 0.99
C ASN A 182 24.36 -13.23 1.34
N TRP A 183 24.35 -12.27 2.29
CA TRP A 183 25.53 -11.55 2.75
C TRP A 183 26.56 -12.46 3.39
N ASN A 184 26.14 -13.53 4.02
CA ASN A 184 27.02 -14.58 4.52
C ASN A 184 27.35 -15.56 3.39
N PRO A 185 28.63 -15.97 3.22
CA PRO A 185 29.01 -16.91 2.19
C PRO A 185 28.21 -18.21 2.28
N SER A 186 27.44 -18.51 1.26
CA SER A 186 26.67 -19.76 1.15
C SER A 186 26.88 -20.34 -0.25
N PRO A 187 27.11 -21.66 -0.38
CA PRO A 187 27.22 -22.32 -1.68
C PRO A 187 25.86 -22.46 -2.39
N LYS A 188 24.73 -22.17 -1.71
CA LYS A 188 23.38 -22.38 -2.22
C LYS A 188 23.04 -21.36 -3.32
N ILE A 189 22.46 -21.84 -4.41
CA ILE A 189 22.05 -21.03 -5.57
C ILE A 189 20.59 -20.55 -5.42
N ALA A 190 19.71 -21.37 -4.85
CA ALA A 190 18.28 -21.10 -4.72
C ALA A 190 17.95 -19.72 -4.10
N PRO A 191 18.64 -19.23 -3.03
CA PRO A 191 18.37 -17.90 -2.50
C PRO A 191 18.63 -16.75 -3.48
N TRP A 192 19.55 -16.92 -4.44
CA TRP A 192 19.82 -15.93 -5.49
C TRP A 192 18.71 -15.89 -6.53
N PHE A 193 18.23 -17.05 -6.96
CA PHE A 193 17.06 -17.15 -7.84
C PHE A 193 15.82 -16.54 -7.17
N LEU A 194 15.54 -16.88 -5.91
CA LEU A 194 14.41 -16.34 -5.16
C LEU A 194 14.50 -14.83 -4.98
N LEU A 195 15.72 -14.28 -4.74
CA LEU A 195 15.92 -12.83 -4.69
C LEU A 195 15.56 -12.20 -6.03
N GLY A 196 16.07 -12.74 -7.14
CA GLY A 196 15.72 -12.26 -8.47
C GLY A 196 14.21 -12.31 -8.72
N LEU A 197 13.57 -13.45 -8.42
CA LEU A 197 12.12 -13.64 -8.62
C LEU A 197 11.31 -12.58 -7.85
N VAL A 198 11.61 -12.35 -6.57
CA VAL A 198 10.94 -11.34 -5.75
C VAL A 198 11.14 -9.93 -6.30
N LEU A 199 12.35 -9.59 -6.77
CA LEU A 199 12.61 -8.29 -7.40
C LEU A 199 11.88 -8.16 -8.74
N GLY A 200 11.79 -9.24 -9.53
CA GLY A 200 11.04 -9.29 -10.79
C GLY A 200 9.52 -9.17 -10.62
N MET A 201 8.98 -9.49 -9.44
CA MET A 201 7.56 -9.27 -9.09
C MET A 201 7.26 -7.79 -8.77
N SER A 202 8.25 -7.02 -8.32
CA SER A 202 8.05 -5.64 -7.85
C SER A 202 7.34 -4.72 -8.85
N PRO A 203 7.67 -4.71 -10.16
CA PRO A 203 6.97 -3.88 -11.15
C PRO A 203 5.48 -4.20 -11.26
N PHE A 204 5.08 -5.44 -10.99
CA PHE A 204 3.70 -5.91 -11.11
C PHE A 204 2.89 -5.77 -9.80
N ALA A 205 3.54 -5.41 -8.71
CA ALA A 205 2.86 -4.87 -7.54
C ALA A 205 2.66 -3.35 -7.74
N LYS A 206 3.75 -2.62 -7.98
CA LYS A 206 3.68 -1.17 -8.27
C LYS A 206 4.95 -0.72 -8.99
N ILE A 207 4.83 -0.12 -10.18
CA ILE A 207 6.01 0.35 -10.94
C ILE A 207 6.85 1.36 -10.13
N GLN A 208 6.22 2.15 -9.29
CA GLN A 208 6.84 3.17 -8.45
C GLN A 208 7.97 2.62 -7.55
N VAL A 209 7.96 1.34 -7.16
CA VAL A 209 8.99 0.73 -6.30
C VAL A 209 10.18 0.14 -7.07
N VAL A 210 10.15 0.16 -8.40
CA VAL A 210 11.23 -0.37 -9.25
C VAL A 210 12.60 0.23 -8.92
N PRO A 211 12.76 1.56 -8.67
CA PRO A 211 14.05 2.12 -8.28
C PRO A 211 14.61 1.51 -6.98
N GLN A 212 13.76 1.26 -5.98
CA GLN A 212 14.17 0.61 -4.73
C GLN A 212 14.56 -0.86 -4.94
N ALA A 213 13.79 -1.59 -5.75
CA ALA A 213 14.09 -2.97 -6.12
C ALA A 213 15.41 -3.06 -6.92
N ALA A 214 15.65 -2.11 -7.83
CA ALA A 214 16.90 -2.03 -8.60
C ALA A 214 18.13 -1.81 -7.71
N VAL A 215 18.01 -1.00 -6.65
CA VAL A 215 19.08 -0.84 -5.65
C VAL A 215 19.37 -2.16 -4.94
N ILE A 216 18.36 -2.90 -4.51
CA ILE A 216 18.55 -4.22 -3.90
C ILE A 216 19.25 -5.16 -4.89
N GLY A 217 18.81 -5.17 -6.15
CA GLY A 217 19.42 -5.98 -7.22
C GLY A 217 20.88 -5.61 -7.51
N LEU A 218 21.19 -4.30 -7.58
CA LEU A 218 22.56 -3.79 -7.78
C LEU A 218 23.51 -4.31 -6.68
N PHE A 219 23.09 -4.19 -5.41
CA PHE A 219 23.92 -4.65 -4.30
C PHE A 219 24.01 -6.18 -4.22
N ALA A 220 22.96 -6.90 -4.68
CA ALA A 220 23.05 -8.35 -4.88
C ALA A 220 24.09 -8.71 -5.95
N ILE A 221 24.15 -7.99 -7.05
CA ILE A 221 25.19 -8.19 -8.10
C ILE A 221 26.58 -7.93 -7.54
N ILE A 222 26.80 -6.80 -6.86
CA ILE A 222 28.09 -6.45 -6.24
C ILE A 222 28.53 -7.54 -5.26
N GLN A 223 27.62 -8.03 -4.43
CA GLN A 223 27.89 -9.10 -3.48
C GLN A 223 28.20 -10.43 -4.20
N GLY A 224 27.37 -10.82 -5.16
CA GLY A 224 27.51 -12.05 -5.93
C GLY A 224 28.85 -12.11 -6.69
N TRP A 225 29.31 -10.95 -7.19
CA TRP A 225 30.58 -10.83 -7.90
C TRP A 225 31.78 -11.24 -7.05
N ASN A 226 31.73 -10.99 -5.76
CA ASN A 226 32.79 -11.26 -4.79
C ASN A 226 32.67 -12.65 -4.14
N THR A 227 31.85 -13.57 -4.68
CA THR A 227 31.64 -14.90 -4.13
C THR A 227 32.19 -16.00 -5.03
N GLU A 228 32.47 -17.17 -4.44
CA GLU A 228 32.67 -18.38 -5.22
C GLU A 228 31.45 -18.71 -6.08
N LYS A 229 31.68 -19.30 -7.28
CA LYS A 229 30.64 -19.60 -8.28
C LYS A 229 29.83 -18.35 -8.69
N ARG A 230 30.51 -17.19 -8.77
CA ARG A 230 29.88 -15.90 -9.09
C ARG A 230 28.95 -15.96 -10.30
N MET A 231 29.39 -16.54 -11.42
CA MET A 231 28.59 -16.62 -12.65
C MET A 231 27.29 -17.41 -12.44
N THR A 232 27.34 -18.55 -11.76
CA THR A 232 26.15 -19.36 -11.47
C THR A 232 25.15 -18.61 -10.57
N LYS A 233 25.63 -17.88 -9.56
CA LYS A 233 24.79 -17.09 -8.66
C LYS A 233 24.17 -15.88 -9.37
N LEU A 234 24.95 -15.16 -10.16
CA LEU A 234 24.46 -14.02 -10.93
C LEU A 234 23.49 -14.46 -12.03
N SER A 235 23.77 -15.58 -12.72
CA SER A 235 22.81 -16.14 -13.68
C SER A 235 21.51 -16.55 -13.00
N ALA A 236 21.56 -17.15 -11.80
CA ALA A 236 20.37 -17.47 -11.04
C ALA A 236 19.58 -16.23 -10.63
N LEU A 237 20.24 -15.16 -10.20
CA LEU A 237 19.61 -13.87 -9.89
C LEU A 237 18.89 -13.28 -11.11
N VAL A 238 19.56 -13.25 -12.27
CA VAL A 238 18.99 -12.72 -13.52
C VAL A 238 17.82 -13.59 -13.98
N LEU A 239 17.99 -14.93 -14.00
CA LEU A 239 16.91 -15.84 -14.36
C LEU A 239 15.69 -15.66 -13.44
N GLY A 240 15.91 -15.52 -12.14
CA GLY A 240 14.82 -15.19 -11.21
C GLY A 240 14.13 -13.87 -11.57
N ALA A 241 14.91 -12.82 -11.81
CA ALA A 241 14.39 -11.48 -12.08
C ALA A 241 13.54 -11.40 -13.37
N VAL A 242 13.88 -12.17 -14.39
CA VAL A 242 13.11 -12.20 -15.66
C VAL A 242 11.96 -13.20 -15.66
N THR A 243 11.92 -14.14 -14.71
CA THR A 243 10.91 -15.20 -14.69
C THR A 243 9.49 -14.63 -14.59
N PHE A 244 9.21 -13.79 -13.60
CA PHE A 244 7.86 -13.24 -13.43
C PHE A 244 7.45 -12.30 -14.57
N PRO A 245 8.29 -11.34 -15.04
CA PRO A 245 8.02 -10.55 -16.23
C PRO A 245 7.69 -11.40 -17.46
N ILE A 246 8.49 -12.43 -17.76
CA ILE A 246 8.25 -13.31 -18.91
C ILE A 246 6.90 -14.04 -18.77
N LEU A 247 6.61 -14.61 -17.60
CA LEU A 247 5.32 -15.27 -17.34
C LEU A 247 4.15 -14.30 -17.53
N THR A 248 4.29 -13.06 -17.08
CA THR A 248 3.25 -12.03 -17.27
C THR A 248 3.07 -11.67 -18.74
N LEU A 249 4.15 -11.50 -19.51
CA LEU A 249 4.08 -11.21 -20.94
C LEU A 249 3.46 -12.38 -21.72
N VAL A 250 3.83 -13.63 -21.41
CA VAL A 250 3.23 -14.83 -22.01
C VAL A 250 1.73 -14.89 -21.69
N TRP A 251 1.36 -14.61 -20.45
CA TRP A 251 -0.04 -14.56 -20.03
C TRP A 251 -0.81 -13.46 -20.77
N ALA A 252 -0.26 -12.25 -20.83
CA ALA A 252 -0.88 -11.13 -21.54
C ALA A 252 -1.04 -11.39 -23.04
N TRP A 253 -0.04 -12.06 -23.66
CA TRP A 253 -0.12 -12.52 -25.06
C TRP A 253 -1.21 -13.58 -25.27
N THR A 254 -1.31 -14.56 -24.35
CA THR A 254 -2.29 -15.65 -24.45
C THR A 254 -3.75 -15.15 -24.39
N TYR A 255 -3.99 -14.08 -23.64
CA TYR A 255 -5.33 -13.48 -23.48
C TYR A 255 -5.56 -12.24 -24.34
N ASP A 256 -4.66 -11.96 -25.29
CA ASP A 256 -4.75 -10.82 -26.23
C ASP A 256 -4.89 -9.46 -25.56
N VAL A 257 -4.14 -9.26 -24.45
CA VAL A 257 -4.13 -8.02 -23.64
C VAL A 257 -2.76 -7.33 -23.60
N LEU A 258 -1.87 -7.65 -24.55
CA LEU A 258 -0.53 -7.02 -24.60
C LEU A 258 -0.58 -5.52 -24.86
N ASP A 259 -1.45 -5.09 -25.77
CA ASP A 259 -1.63 -3.68 -26.11
C ASP A 259 -2.21 -2.91 -24.91
N ASP A 260 -3.15 -3.50 -24.20
CA ASP A 260 -3.71 -2.93 -22.97
C ASP A 260 -2.66 -2.83 -21.86
N PHE A 261 -1.88 -3.91 -21.65
CA PHE A 261 -0.74 -3.89 -20.73
C PHE A 261 0.25 -2.77 -21.06
N TRP A 262 0.62 -2.64 -22.35
CA TRP A 262 1.59 -1.62 -22.77
C TRP A 262 1.03 -0.21 -22.58
N ASN A 263 -0.15 0.06 -23.15
CA ASN A 263 -0.74 1.39 -23.15
C ASN A 263 -1.13 1.86 -21.75
N PHE A 264 -1.89 1.04 -21.02
CA PHE A 264 -2.49 1.48 -19.76
C PHE A 264 -1.59 1.27 -18.56
N TYR A 265 -0.74 0.23 -18.56
CA TYR A 265 0.15 -0.02 -17.44
C TYR A 265 1.53 0.59 -17.64
N VAL A 266 2.22 0.28 -18.74
CA VAL A 266 3.59 0.79 -18.95
C VAL A 266 3.58 2.27 -19.30
N LEU A 267 2.91 2.66 -20.39
CA LEU A 267 2.89 4.05 -20.87
C LEU A 267 2.12 4.96 -19.90
N GLY A 268 0.98 4.51 -19.37
CA GLY A 268 0.20 5.24 -18.39
C GLY A 268 1.00 5.60 -17.14
N ASN A 269 1.79 4.66 -16.61
CA ASN A 269 2.68 4.94 -15.47
C ASN A 269 3.86 5.85 -15.82
N LEU A 270 4.43 5.75 -17.02
CA LEU A 270 5.50 6.66 -17.45
C LEU A 270 5.01 8.10 -17.55
N ILE A 271 3.79 8.31 -18.08
CA ILE A 271 3.16 9.63 -18.15
C ILE A 271 2.85 10.16 -16.75
N TYR A 272 2.27 9.32 -15.88
CA TYR A 272 1.97 9.68 -14.50
C TYR A 272 3.25 10.07 -13.72
N ALA A 273 4.36 9.36 -13.94
CA ALA A 273 5.64 9.67 -13.31
C ALA A 273 6.32 10.93 -13.85
N GLY A 274 5.82 11.55 -14.93
CA GLY A 274 6.38 12.77 -15.52
C GLY A 274 6.16 14.05 -14.72
N GLY A 275 5.39 14.01 -13.62
CA GLY A 275 4.81 15.19 -12.97
C GLY A 275 5.78 16.14 -12.22
N SER A 276 7.00 15.72 -11.84
CA SER A 276 7.88 16.54 -10.99
C SER A 276 9.36 16.47 -11.38
N SER A 277 10.05 17.62 -11.32
CA SER A 277 11.52 17.65 -11.40
C SER A 277 12.15 17.12 -10.09
N VAL A 278 13.42 16.70 -10.16
CA VAL A 278 14.17 16.24 -8.96
C VAL A 278 14.30 17.38 -7.94
N ILE A 279 14.53 18.61 -8.39
CA ILE A 279 14.67 19.78 -7.52
C ILE A 279 13.35 20.06 -6.81
N ASP A 280 12.24 20.11 -7.54
CA ASP A 280 10.91 20.34 -6.96
C ASP A 280 10.56 19.24 -5.96
N SER A 281 10.90 17.99 -6.27
CA SER A 281 10.71 16.86 -5.37
C SER A 281 11.45 17.05 -4.04
N ILE A 282 12.72 17.50 -4.08
CA ILE A 282 13.51 17.76 -2.86
C ILE A 282 12.93 18.94 -2.06
N LEU A 283 12.58 20.04 -2.72
CA LEU A 283 12.05 21.23 -2.06
C LEU A 283 10.70 20.98 -1.38
N ARG A 284 9.90 20.05 -1.91
CA ARG A 284 8.59 19.69 -1.34
C ARG A 284 8.67 18.73 -0.16
N LEU A 285 9.78 18.01 0.05
CA LEU A 285 9.89 17.00 1.11
C LEU A 285 9.47 17.50 2.51
N PRO A 286 9.91 18.69 3.00
CA PRO A 286 9.50 19.16 4.32
C PRO A 286 7.98 19.35 4.43
N HIS A 287 7.36 19.94 3.40
CA HIS A 287 5.91 20.12 3.34
C HIS A 287 5.17 18.78 3.27
N PHE A 288 5.67 17.85 2.46
CA PHE A 288 5.10 16.51 2.30
C PHE A 288 5.12 15.72 3.62
N PHE A 289 6.25 15.74 4.34
CA PHE A 289 6.33 15.09 5.66
C PHE A 289 5.38 15.73 6.68
N ALA A 290 5.24 17.05 6.65
CA ALA A 290 4.36 17.79 7.56
C ALA A 290 2.87 17.47 7.36
N LYS A 291 2.46 16.92 6.20
CA LYS A 291 1.08 16.45 5.97
C LYS A 291 0.71 15.25 6.84
N SER A 292 1.70 14.51 7.35
CA SER A 292 1.48 13.36 8.23
C SER A 292 2.10 13.58 9.61
N PRO A 293 1.31 13.95 10.62
CA PRO A 293 1.77 14.04 12.01
C PRO A 293 2.39 12.73 12.52
N SER A 294 1.86 11.59 12.14
CA SER A 294 2.41 10.28 12.52
C SER A 294 3.79 10.03 11.91
N PHE A 295 3.98 10.42 10.64
CA PHE A 295 5.30 10.30 10.02
C PHE A 295 6.31 11.28 10.62
N MET A 296 5.88 12.49 11.00
CA MET A 296 6.73 13.41 11.74
C MET A 296 7.15 12.85 13.10
N ALA A 297 6.25 12.20 13.84
CA ALA A 297 6.59 11.51 15.09
C ALA A 297 7.61 10.37 14.84
N PHE A 298 7.46 9.61 13.75
CA PHE A 298 8.42 8.61 13.31
C PHE A 298 9.79 9.24 12.98
N LEU A 299 9.83 10.36 12.27
CA LEU A 299 11.07 11.07 11.94
C LEU A 299 11.77 11.61 13.20
N LEU A 300 11.03 12.12 14.19
CA LEU A 300 11.61 12.55 15.46
C LEU A 300 12.39 11.43 16.15
N THR A 301 11.98 10.18 15.98
CA THR A 301 12.65 9.02 16.57
C THR A 301 13.77 8.44 15.69
N THR A 302 13.65 8.55 14.37
CA THR A 302 14.60 7.95 13.43
C THR A 302 15.69 8.91 12.96
N LEU A 303 15.37 10.19 12.75
CA LEU A 303 16.31 11.16 12.20
C LEU A 303 17.60 11.35 13.03
N PRO A 304 17.57 11.42 14.37
CA PRO A 304 18.79 11.46 15.17
C PRO A 304 19.70 10.25 14.92
N LEU A 305 19.10 9.06 14.73
CA LEU A 305 19.83 7.82 14.43
C LEU A 305 20.42 7.83 13.01
N VAL A 306 19.66 8.35 12.05
CA VAL A 306 20.15 8.57 10.68
C VAL A 306 21.36 9.51 10.67
N LEU A 307 21.31 10.61 11.43
CA LEU A 307 22.45 11.55 11.55
C LEU A 307 23.67 10.89 12.20
N LEU A 308 23.46 9.98 13.17
CA LEU A 308 24.55 9.18 13.76
C LEU A 308 25.18 8.23 12.74
N ALA A 309 24.41 7.63 11.83
CA ALA A 309 24.96 6.80 10.76
C ALA A 309 25.92 7.59 9.85
N PHE A 310 25.65 8.87 9.61
CA PHE A 310 26.55 9.75 8.84
C PHE A 310 27.81 10.16 9.62
N LYS A 311 27.72 10.29 10.95
CA LYS A 311 28.87 10.63 11.81
C LYS A 311 29.80 9.44 12.08
N GLY A 312 29.32 8.23 11.89
CA GLY A 312 30.03 6.98 12.21
C GLY A 312 31.27 6.72 11.36
N GLY A 313 32.25 7.62 11.44
CA GLY A 313 33.67 7.45 11.19
C GLY A 313 34.16 6.89 9.85
N LYS A 314 35.49 6.76 9.74
CA LYS A 314 36.33 6.52 8.54
C LYS A 314 36.07 5.20 7.79
N ASN A 315 35.22 4.29 8.28
CA ASN A 315 34.92 2.98 7.66
C ASN A 315 33.45 2.91 7.25
N LYS A 316 33.04 3.75 6.27
CA LYS A 316 31.74 3.59 5.63
C LYS A 316 31.71 2.26 4.89
N THR A 317 30.93 1.32 5.40
CA THR A 317 30.77 0.00 4.80
C THR A 317 29.90 0.07 3.55
N ILE A 318 29.97 -0.95 2.70
CA ILE A 318 29.08 -1.09 1.55
C ILE A 318 27.59 -1.02 1.94
N LEU A 319 27.23 -1.49 3.14
CA LEU A 319 25.87 -1.39 3.70
C LEU A 319 25.43 0.06 3.94
N PHE A 320 26.34 0.97 4.28
CA PHE A 320 26.03 2.40 4.38
C PHE A 320 25.61 2.98 3.03
N TYR A 321 26.37 2.70 1.98
CA TYR A 321 26.04 3.18 0.64
C TYR A 321 24.74 2.56 0.11
N PHE A 322 24.51 1.28 0.41
CA PHE A 322 23.25 0.60 0.14
C PHE A 322 22.08 1.34 0.80
N ALA A 323 22.13 1.55 2.11
CA ALA A 323 21.04 2.15 2.87
C ALA A 323 20.76 3.61 2.43
N VAL A 324 21.82 4.40 2.15
CA VAL A 324 21.69 5.76 1.60
C VAL A 324 20.99 5.73 0.25
N LEU A 325 21.45 4.88 -0.67
CA LEU A 325 20.89 4.82 -2.02
C LEU A 325 19.45 4.29 -2.00
N TRP A 326 19.17 3.33 -1.13
CA TRP A 326 17.81 2.81 -0.93
C TRP A 326 16.85 3.87 -0.36
N LEU A 327 17.31 4.69 0.59
CA LEU A 327 16.55 5.83 1.10
C LEU A 327 16.32 6.90 0.02
N LEU A 328 17.34 7.25 -0.76
CA LEU A 328 17.20 8.23 -1.84
C LEU A 328 16.20 7.77 -2.91
N THR A 329 16.23 6.48 -3.28
CA THR A 329 15.25 5.93 -4.23
C THR A 329 13.84 5.83 -3.65
N ALA A 330 13.69 5.64 -2.34
CA ALA A 330 12.39 5.71 -1.66
C ALA A 330 11.81 7.12 -1.69
N LEU A 331 12.62 8.14 -1.36
CA LEU A 331 12.22 9.54 -1.43
C LEU A 331 11.86 9.95 -2.88
N TYR A 332 12.66 9.51 -3.84
CA TYR A 332 12.36 9.69 -5.26
C TYR A 332 11.02 9.05 -5.64
N ALA A 333 10.79 7.79 -5.26
CA ALA A 333 9.55 7.08 -5.54
C ALA A 333 8.34 7.80 -4.93
N ALA A 334 8.45 8.27 -3.68
CA ALA A 334 7.36 8.94 -2.98
C ALA A 334 7.01 10.32 -3.57
N THR A 335 7.94 11.00 -4.27
CA THR A 335 7.75 12.40 -4.72
C THR A 335 7.64 12.56 -6.22
N LYS A 336 8.06 11.57 -7.03
CA LYS A 336 8.22 11.70 -8.49
C LYS A 336 6.92 12.00 -9.24
N SER A 337 5.79 11.49 -8.78
CA SER A 337 4.49 11.75 -9.41
C SER A 337 4.05 13.22 -9.35
N GLY A 338 4.67 14.03 -8.49
CA GLY A 338 4.21 15.39 -8.24
C GLY A 338 3.07 15.50 -7.22
N ASN A 339 2.48 14.40 -6.81
CA ASN A 339 1.41 14.32 -5.82
C ASN A 339 1.98 14.05 -4.42
N ASP A 340 1.46 14.77 -3.43
CA ASP A 340 1.86 14.61 -2.02
C ASP A 340 0.84 13.72 -1.29
N PHE A 341 0.57 12.53 -1.81
CA PHE A 341 -0.30 11.57 -1.16
C PHE A 341 0.43 10.90 0.00
N VAL A 342 -0.13 11.01 1.20
CA VAL A 342 0.51 10.56 2.45
C VAL A 342 0.82 9.07 2.42
N HIS A 343 0.00 8.24 1.77
CA HIS A 343 0.26 6.79 1.65
C HIS A 343 1.58 6.46 0.94
N TYR A 344 2.13 7.36 0.09
CA TYR A 344 3.46 7.15 -0.51
C TYR A 344 4.60 7.13 0.53
N LEU A 345 4.40 7.74 1.70
CA LEU A 345 5.38 7.69 2.80
C LEU A 345 5.60 6.27 3.35
N ASN A 346 4.67 5.32 3.10
CA ASN A 346 4.89 3.90 3.40
C ASN A 346 6.18 3.37 2.75
N LEU A 347 6.56 3.86 1.55
CA LEU A 347 7.78 3.48 0.85
C LEU A 347 9.06 3.92 1.58
N CYS A 348 8.96 4.92 2.46
CA CYS A 348 10.09 5.52 3.17
C CYS A 348 10.34 4.91 4.56
N ILE A 349 9.35 4.24 5.16
CA ILE A 349 9.41 3.75 6.56
C ILE A 349 10.65 2.85 6.77
N TYR A 350 10.81 1.82 5.97
CA TYR A 350 11.90 0.85 6.15
C TYR A 350 13.26 1.35 5.68
N PRO A 351 13.40 2.16 4.61
CA PRO A 351 14.65 2.85 4.30
C PRO A 351 15.15 3.77 5.41
N PHE A 352 14.28 4.60 6.03
CA PHE A 352 14.64 5.36 7.23
C PHE A 352 14.99 4.44 8.40
N GLY A 353 14.21 3.37 8.62
CA GLY A 353 14.49 2.35 9.63
C GLY A 353 15.84 1.68 9.45
N LEU A 354 16.26 1.39 8.21
CA LEU A 354 17.56 0.79 7.91
C LEU A 354 18.72 1.76 8.19
N MET A 355 18.56 3.03 7.80
CA MET A 355 19.52 4.07 8.15
C MET A 355 19.63 4.26 9.66
N ALA A 356 18.50 4.22 10.38
CA ALA A 356 18.49 4.24 11.84
C ALA A 356 19.22 3.03 12.45
N ALA A 357 19.02 1.82 11.88
CA ALA A 357 19.73 0.62 12.31
C ALA A 357 21.25 0.74 12.17
N LEU A 358 21.74 1.37 11.11
CA LEU A 358 23.16 1.71 10.95
C LEU A 358 23.65 2.63 12.06
N GLY A 359 22.90 3.68 12.40
CA GLY A 359 23.21 4.58 13.49
C GLY A 359 23.23 3.85 14.84
N ILE A 360 22.26 2.97 15.08
CA ILE A 360 22.20 2.11 16.27
C ILE A 360 23.45 1.23 16.36
N ASN A 361 23.88 0.62 15.27
CA ASN A 361 25.05 -0.26 15.24
C ASN A 361 26.34 0.47 15.68
N THR A 362 26.45 1.78 15.42
CA THR A 362 27.58 2.58 15.92
C THR A 362 27.59 2.75 17.44
N LEU A 363 26.44 2.49 18.09
CA LEU A 363 26.21 2.67 19.54
C LEU A 363 26.07 1.36 20.32
N VAL A 364 26.12 0.19 19.65
CA VAL A 364 25.84 -1.13 20.27
C VAL A 364 26.69 -1.42 21.49
N THR A 365 27.89 -0.85 21.60
CA THR A 365 28.74 -0.99 22.81
C THR A 365 28.30 -0.14 24.02
N GLN A 366 27.30 0.77 23.79
CA GLN A 366 26.83 1.73 24.81
C GLN A 366 25.41 1.36 25.26
N SER A 367 25.28 0.42 26.21
CA SER A 367 23.97 -0.07 26.67
C SER A 367 23.02 1.03 27.15
N LYS A 368 23.56 2.07 27.86
CA LYS A 368 22.77 3.22 28.32
C LYS A 368 22.13 4.02 27.17
N THR A 369 22.84 4.17 26.05
CA THR A 369 22.33 4.89 24.90
C THR A 369 21.19 4.12 24.21
N MET A 370 21.29 2.80 24.13
CA MET A 370 20.23 1.94 23.61
C MET A 370 18.95 2.05 24.45
N VAL A 371 19.10 2.08 25.79
CA VAL A 371 17.99 2.34 26.71
C VAL A 371 17.35 3.70 26.41
N ALA A 372 18.17 4.76 26.34
CA ALA A 372 17.67 6.10 26.06
C ALA A 372 16.91 6.21 24.75
N LEU A 373 17.38 5.54 23.69
CA LEU A 373 16.71 5.51 22.37
C LEU A 373 15.36 4.79 22.42
N ALA A 374 15.29 3.65 23.10
CA ALA A 374 14.04 2.92 23.25
C ALA A 374 13.01 3.72 24.05
N ILE A 375 13.44 4.38 25.13
CA ILE A 375 12.61 5.26 25.97
C ILE A 375 12.17 6.49 25.15
N LEU A 376 13.06 7.12 24.39
CA LEU A 376 12.73 8.27 23.53
C LEU A 376 11.66 7.89 22.52
N THR A 377 11.82 6.73 21.85
CA THR A 377 10.84 6.25 20.87
C THR A 377 9.46 6.05 21.52
N ALA A 378 9.40 5.38 22.67
CA ALA A 378 8.15 5.24 23.41
C ALA A 378 7.60 6.59 23.90
N GLY A 379 8.46 7.46 24.39
CA GLY A 379 8.12 8.77 24.95
C GLY A 379 7.47 9.71 23.93
N VAL A 380 7.90 9.69 22.67
CA VAL A 380 7.29 10.47 21.58
C VAL A 380 5.83 10.08 21.40
N TRP A 381 5.53 8.78 21.36
CA TRP A 381 4.16 8.30 21.15
C TRP A 381 3.28 8.47 22.38
N VAL A 382 3.82 8.23 23.59
CA VAL A 382 3.10 8.52 24.84
C VAL A 382 2.82 10.02 24.99
N GLY A 383 3.79 10.89 24.63
CA GLY A 383 3.61 12.34 24.61
C GLY A 383 2.53 12.77 23.62
N TRP A 384 2.50 12.18 22.43
CA TRP A 384 1.47 12.43 21.42
C TRP A 384 0.08 12.03 21.93
N PHE A 385 -0.04 10.86 22.54
CA PHE A 385 -1.29 10.42 23.18
C PHE A 385 -1.72 11.37 24.30
N GLY A 386 -0.81 11.71 25.22
CA GLY A 386 -1.06 12.66 26.31
C GLY A 386 -1.52 14.03 25.79
N TYR A 387 -0.90 14.54 24.72
CA TYR A 387 -1.32 15.77 24.05
C TYR A 387 -2.78 15.70 23.57
N LYS A 388 -3.17 14.62 22.87
CA LYS A 388 -4.55 14.42 22.39
C LYS A 388 -5.54 14.39 23.56
N VAL A 389 -5.23 13.67 24.63
CA VAL A 389 -6.08 13.61 25.84
C VAL A 389 -6.25 15.00 26.47
N LEU A 390 -5.16 15.75 26.62
CA LEU A 390 -5.19 17.11 27.17
C LEU A 390 -5.99 18.09 26.30
N LYS A 391 -5.90 17.94 24.99
CA LYS A 391 -6.65 18.75 24.02
C LYS A 391 -8.08 18.28 23.80
N ARG A 392 -8.49 17.18 24.42
CA ARG A 392 -9.79 16.53 24.22
C ARG A 392 -10.05 16.17 22.74
N GLU A 393 -8.99 15.85 22.00
CA GLU A 393 -9.11 15.35 20.64
C GLU A 393 -9.58 13.89 20.64
N PRO A 394 -10.32 13.45 19.61
CA PRO A 394 -10.71 12.04 19.48
C PRO A 394 -9.47 11.15 19.46
N LEU A 395 -9.45 10.13 20.31
CA LEU A 395 -8.38 9.14 20.35
C LEU A 395 -8.55 8.10 19.25
N ASN A 396 -9.78 7.88 18.82
CA ASN A 396 -10.14 7.01 17.73
C ASN A 396 -10.77 7.80 16.60
N ALA A 397 -10.24 7.67 15.39
CA ALA A 397 -10.81 8.27 14.20
C ALA A 397 -11.92 7.40 13.58
N TYR A 398 -12.01 6.11 13.95
CA TYR A 398 -12.91 5.13 13.37
C TYR A 398 -13.74 4.47 14.46
N LEU A 399 -15.07 4.64 14.40
CA LEU A 399 -15.98 4.01 15.34
C LEU A 399 -16.20 2.55 14.93
N SER A 400 -15.94 1.64 15.83
CA SER A 400 -16.27 0.23 15.66
C SER A 400 -17.74 0.05 15.99
N THR A 401 -18.62 0.21 15.02
CA THR A 401 -20.05 0.04 15.23
C THR A 401 -20.39 -1.42 15.53
N ALA A 402 -21.50 -1.65 16.24
CA ALA A 402 -22.01 -3.00 16.52
C ALA A 402 -22.39 -3.76 15.24
N ASP A 403 -22.74 -3.06 14.17
CA ASP A 403 -23.00 -3.65 12.87
C ASP A 403 -21.71 -3.59 12.01
N HIS A 404 -21.08 -4.74 11.85
CA HIS A 404 -19.86 -4.91 11.06
C HIS A 404 -20.12 -5.12 9.56
N ARG A 405 -21.34 -4.91 9.09
CA ARG A 405 -21.68 -4.99 7.67
C ARG A 405 -21.28 -3.70 6.97
N VAL A 406 -21.00 -3.82 5.68
CA VAL A 406 -20.84 -2.65 4.81
C VAL A 406 -22.16 -1.89 4.80
N PRO A 407 -22.18 -0.59 5.15
CA PRO A 407 -23.38 0.23 5.04
C PRO A 407 -23.82 0.31 3.59
N VAL A 408 -25.10 0.16 3.31
CA VAL A 408 -25.66 0.27 1.97
C VAL A 408 -26.30 1.65 1.82
N SER A 409 -25.72 2.49 0.96
CA SER A 409 -26.24 3.83 0.62
C SER A 409 -27.63 3.75 -0.04
N GLN A 410 -28.34 4.88 -0.10
CA GLN A 410 -29.61 4.93 -0.81
C GLN A 410 -29.46 4.67 -2.31
N VAL A 411 -28.33 5.10 -2.90
CA VAL A 411 -27.96 4.80 -4.29
C VAL A 411 -27.82 3.29 -4.51
N SER A 412 -27.06 2.62 -3.66
CA SER A 412 -26.88 1.16 -3.75
C SER A 412 -28.18 0.37 -3.50
N LYS A 413 -29.04 0.85 -2.59
CA LYS A 413 -30.39 0.28 -2.42
C LYS A 413 -31.25 0.42 -3.68
N LEU A 414 -31.17 1.56 -4.37
CA LEU A 414 -31.87 1.76 -5.63
C LEU A 414 -31.31 0.83 -6.72
N ILE A 415 -29.99 0.68 -6.83
CA ILE A 415 -29.35 -0.25 -7.76
C ILE A 415 -29.84 -1.69 -7.52
N GLN A 416 -29.86 -2.14 -6.26
CA GLN A 416 -30.25 -3.50 -5.88
C GLN A 416 -31.73 -3.84 -6.14
N GLN A 417 -32.59 -2.83 -6.41
CA GLN A 417 -33.96 -3.08 -6.87
C GLN A 417 -34.03 -3.60 -8.31
N TYR A 418 -33.00 -3.36 -9.12
CA TYR A 418 -32.98 -3.66 -10.55
C TYR A 418 -31.87 -4.64 -10.98
N ALA A 419 -30.88 -4.86 -10.12
CA ALA A 419 -29.72 -5.66 -10.44
C ALA A 419 -29.21 -6.45 -9.22
N SER A 420 -28.51 -7.55 -9.50
CA SER A 420 -27.89 -8.45 -8.53
C SER A 420 -26.37 -8.40 -8.60
N SER A 421 -25.68 -9.06 -7.67
CA SER A 421 -24.22 -9.18 -7.66
C SER A 421 -23.63 -9.94 -8.88
N ASN A 422 -24.47 -10.60 -9.68
CA ASN A 422 -24.04 -11.25 -10.91
C ASN A 422 -24.07 -10.30 -12.13
N ASP A 423 -24.75 -9.17 -11.99
CA ASP A 423 -24.85 -8.16 -13.04
C ASP A 423 -23.67 -7.18 -12.96
N ARG A 424 -23.33 -6.54 -14.08
CA ARG A 424 -22.28 -5.53 -14.14
C ARG A 424 -22.83 -4.13 -13.86
N LEU A 425 -22.04 -3.35 -13.11
CA LEU A 425 -22.25 -1.96 -12.77
C LEU A 425 -21.19 -1.09 -13.44
N VAL A 426 -21.56 0.03 -14.00
CA VAL A 426 -20.64 1.06 -14.51
C VAL A 426 -20.88 2.38 -13.77
N ILE A 427 -19.80 3.06 -13.44
CA ILE A 427 -19.82 4.35 -12.75
C ILE A 427 -19.14 5.40 -13.62
N TRP A 428 -19.88 6.43 -13.99
CA TRP A 428 -19.36 7.67 -14.54
C TRP A 428 -19.26 8.70 -13.40
N GLY A 429 -18.04 9.09 -13.05
CA GLY A 429 -17.68 9.78 -11.80
C GLY A 429 -16.66 8.97 -11.01
N TRP A 430 -16.43 9.31 -9.75
CA TRP A 430 -15.54 8.56 -8.86
C TRP A 430 -16.24 8.22 -7.55
N MET A 431 -16.97 7.11 -7.54
CA MET A 431 -17.74 6.58 -6.41
C MET A 431 -17.66 5.04 -6.35
N CYS A 432 -16.43 4.52 -6.35
CA CYS A 432 -16.15 3.08 -6.44
C CYS A 432 -16.77 2.26 -5.29
N ARG A 433 -17.14 2.90 -4.18
CA ARG A 433 -17.83 2.24 -3.05
C ARG A 433 -19.13 1.54 -3.45
N TYR A 434 -19.81 1.99 -4.50
CA TYR A 434 -21.04 1.32 -4.94
C TYR A 434 -20.79 -0.11 -5.41
N HIS A 435 -19.63 -0.44 -5.97
CA HIS A 435 -19.23 -1.81 -6.25
C HIS A 435 -19.08 -2.65 -4.98
N VAL A 436 -18.51 -2.06 -3.92
CA VAL A 436 -18.31 -2.75 -2.63
C VAL A 436 -19.64 -2.96 -1.93
N GLU A 437 -20.51 -1.96 -1.92
CA GLU A 437 -21.84 -2.02 -1.29
C GLU A 437 -22.78 -3.00 -1.99
N THR A 438 -22.72 -3.09 -3.32
CA THR A 438 -23.60 -3.97 -4.13
C THR A 438 -22.97 -5.32 -4.44
N GLN A 439 -21.66 -5.50 -4.24
CA GLN A 439 -20.86 -6.65 -4.66
C GLN A 439 -20.94 -6.91 -6.18
N MET A 440 -21.26 -5.89 -6.98
CA MET A 440 -21.38 -6.01 -8.44
C MET A 440 -20.01 -5.78 -9.10
N PRO A 441 -19.62 -6.64 -10.06
CA PRO A 441 -18.42 -6.42 -10.87
C PRO A 441 -18.59 -5.19 -11.77
N GLN A 442 -17.45 -4.58 -12.12
CA GLN A 442 -17.43 -3.44 -13.02
C GLN A 442 -17.72 -3.84 -14.47
N GLY A 443 -18.35 -2.95 -15.23
CA GLY A 443 -18.66 -3.15 -16.64
C GLY A 443 -17.63 -2.53 -17.59
N THR A 444 -16.71 -1.70 -17.07
CA THR A 444 -15.58 -1.10 -17.78
C THR A 444 -14.28 -1.47 -17.07
N ALA A 445 -13.14 -1.49 -17.77
CA ALA A 445 -11.87 -1.84 -17.20
C ALA A 445 -11.47 -0.87 -16.06
N GLU A 446 -11.80 0.41 -16.19
CA GLU A 446 -11.70 1.38 -15.09
C GLU A 446 -13.02 1.45 -14.32
N ASN A 447 -12.96 1.60 -13.00
CA ASN A 447 -14.13 1.70 -12.13
C ASN A 447 -14.49 3.15 -11.76
N HIS A 448 -13.83 4.12 -12.38
CA HIS A 448 -14.13 5.55 -12.32
C HIS A 448 -13.76 6.21 -13.65
N SER A 449 -14.25 7.41 -13.91
CA SER A 449 -14.10 8.07 -15.22
C SER A 449 -13.14 9.27 -15.21
N GLU A 450 -12.32 9.43 -14.18
CA GLU A 450 -11.43 10.59 -14.03
C GLU A 450 -10.54 10.78 -15.27
N ARG A 451 -9.95 9.70 -15.79
CA ARG A 451 -9.06 9.73 -16.97
C ARG A 451 -9.79 9.94 -18.30
N CYS A 452 -11.07 9.65 -18.34
CA CYS A 452 -11.90 9.98 -19.49
C CYS A 452 -12.30 11.46 -19.52
N ILE A 453 -12.34 12.11 -18.35
CA ILE A 453 -12.87 13.47 -18.18
C ILE A 453 -11.76 14.52 -18.21
N TYR A 454 -10.74 14.38 -17.36
CA TYR A 454 -9.67 15.37 -17.27
C TYR A 454 -8.71 15.37 -18.46
N PRO A 455 -8.23 16.54 -18.90
CA PRO A 455 -7.24 16.65 -19.96
C PRO A 455 -5.92 15.99 -19.56
N HIS A 456 -5.47 15.00 -20.32
CA HIS A 456 -4.13 14.42 -20.23
C HIS A 456 -3.79 13.70 -21.54
N PRO A 457 -2.51 13.35 -21.80
CA PRO A 457 -2.10 12.82 -23.12
C PRO A 457 -2.83 11.56 -23.61
N MET A 458 -3.37 10.75 -22.69
CA MET A 458 -4.04 9.49 -23.04
C MET A 458 -5.57 9.56 -22.90
N ARG A 459 -6.15 10.73 -22.61
CA ARG A 459 -7.60 10.89 -22.39
C ARG A 459 -8.45 10.21 -23.46
N GLU A 460 -8.12 10.44 -24.73
CA GLU A 460 -8.85 9.90 -25.87
C GLU A 460 -8.81 8.36 -25.92
N ILE A 461 -7.68 7.76 -25.56
CA ILE A 461 -7.50 6.30 -25.53
C ILE A 461 -8.35 5.69 -24.41
N TYR A 462 -8.33 6.30 -23.21
CA TYR A 462 -9.17 5.87 -22.09
C TYR A 462 -10.67 5.99 -22.41
N TYR A 463 -11.07 7.10 -23.00
CA TYR A 463 -12.46 7.34 -23.36
C TYR A 463 -12.97 6.34 -24.40
N LYS A 464 -12.18 6.06 -25.46
CA LYS A 464 -12.52 5.05 -26.48
C LYS A 464 -12.65 3.67 -25.89
N ARG A 465 -11.74 3.26 -24.99
CA ARG A 465 -11.84 1.99 -24.29
C ARG A 465 -13.11 1.93 -23.44
N TYR A 466 -13.39 2.98 -22.66
CA TYR A 466 -14.60 3.06 -21.84
C TYR A 466 -15.87 2.83 -22.65
N LEU A 467 -15.99 3.48 -23.82
CA LEU A 467 -17.13 3.30 -24.73
C LEU A 467 -17.18 1.88 -25.33
N ALA A 468 -16.03 1.31 -25.68
CA ALA A 468 -15.94 -0.06 -26.20
C ALA A 468 -16.39 -1.08 -25.16
N ASP A 469 -15.89 -0.95 -23.92
CA ASP A 469 -16.26 -1.80 -22.78
C ASP A 469 -17.76 -1.71 -22.48
N LEU A 470 -18.32 -0.50 -22.50
CA LEU A 470 -19.73 -0.27 -22.26
C LEU A 470 -20.62 -0.96 -23.31
N LYS A 471 -20.22 -0.94 -24.58
CA LYS A 471 -20.90 -1.63 -25.67
C LYS A 471 -20.75 -3.15 -25.55
N GLN A 472 -19.52 -3.63 -25.32
CA GLN A 472 -19.20 -5.05 -25.29
C GLN A 472 -19.83 -5.75 -24.08
N ASN A 473 -19.67 -5.18 -22.90
CA ASN A 473 -20.08 -5.79 -21.63
C ASN A 473 -21.55 -5.57 -21.31
N SER A 474 -22.20 -4.62 -21.97
CA SER A 474 -23.63 -4.32 -21.83
C SER A 474 -24.09 -4.31 -20.36
N PRO A 475 -23.48 -3.49 -19.48
CA PRO A 475 -23.75 -3.51 -18.05
C PRO A 475 -25.23 -3.24 -17.74
N LYS A 476 -25.76 -3.93 -16.74
CA LYS A 476 -27.18 -3.80 -16.34
C LYS A 476 -27.50 -2.42 -15.79
N VAL A 477 -26.52 -1.81 -15.09
CA VAL A 477 -26.70 -0.51 -14.43
C VAL A 477 -25.59 0.44 -14.87
N PHE A 478 -25.97 1.65 -15.25
CA PHE A 478 -25.12 2.80 -15.46
C PHE A 478 -25.43 3.85 -14.39
N VAL A 479 -24.40 4.31 -13.67
CA VAL A 479 -24.54 5.34 -12.64
C VAL A 479 -23.76 6.57 -13.05
N ASP A 480 -24.43 7.70 -13.18
CA ASP A 480 -23.76 9.01 -13.26
C ASP A 480 -23.65 9.61 -11.86
N ALA A 481 -22.46 9.49 -11.30
CA ALA A 481 -22.10 9.93 -9.96
C ALA A 481 -21.40 11.29 -9.94
N VAL A 482 -21.32 12.01 -11.08
CA VAL A 482 -20.74 13.35 -11.10
C VAL A 482 -21.59 14.29 -10.24
N GLY A 483 -20.95 14.91 -9.24
CA GLY A 483 -21.63 15.77 -8.29
C GLY A 483 -20.90 15.89 -6.95
N PRO A 484 -21.53 16.50 -5.93
CA PRO A 484 -20.86 16.85 -4.67
C PRO A 484 -20.20 15.71 -3.91
N ASN A 485 -20.69 14.47 -4.11
CA ASN A 485 -20.20 13.28 -3.43
C ASN A 485 -19.08 12.57 -4.21
N SER A 486 -18.83 12.92 -5.46
CA SER A 486 -17.79 12.32 -6.29
C SER A 486 -16.42 12.88 -5.94
N LEU A 487 -15.40 12.04 -5.88
CA LEU A 487 -14.03 12.53 -5.71
C LEU A 487 -13.61 13.32 -6.97
N TRP A 488 -13.28 14.61 -6.81
CA TRP A 488 -12.78 15.54 -7.83
C TRP A 488 -13.73 15.86 -9.01
N LEU A 489 -14.83 15.15 -9.18
CA LEU A 489 -15.73 15.27 -10.33
C LEU A 489 -17.06 15.88 -9.88
N TYR A 490 -17.15 17.22 -9.81
CA TYR A 490 -18.27 17.94 -9.20
C TYR A 490 -19.17 18.67 -10.20
N ASP A 491 -18.61 19.08 -11.34
CA ASP A 491 -19.32 19.94 -12.29
C ASP A 491 -20.08 19.14 -13.33
N ARG A 492 -21.38 18.99 -13.11
CA ARG A 492 -22.25 18.27 -14.04
C ARG A 492 -22.29 18.89 -15.42
N SER A 493 -22.13 20.22 -15.56
CA SER A 493 -22.25 20.89 -16.85
C SER A 493 -21.15 20.51 -17.83
N THR A 494 -19.96 20.15 -17.33
CA THR A 494 -18.78 19.83 -18.12
C THR A 494 -18.29 18.38 -17.95
N GLN A 495 -18.71 17.69 -16.89
CA GLN A 495 -18.16 16.39 -16.51
C GLN A 495 -19.17 15.24 -16.50
N ALA A 496 -20.50 15.53 -16.43
CA ALA A 496 -21.53 14.50 -16.51
C ALA A 496 -21.55 13.83 -17.88
N HIS A 497 -22.17 12.66 -17.98
CA HIS A 497 -22.20 11.89 -19.22
C HIS A 497 -22.79 12.65 -20.40
N GLU A 498 -23.71 13.60 -20.17
CA GLU A 498 -24.30 14.46 -21.23
C GLU A 498 -23.30 15.41 -21.87
N ALA A 499 -22.21 15.75 -21.19
CA ALA A 499 -21.14 16.57 -21.77
C ALA A 499 -20.30 15.82 -22.82
N PHE A 500 -20.53 14.50 -22.96
CA PHE A 500 -19.81 13.60 -23.87
C PHE A 500 -20.78 13.02 -24.88
N PRO A 501 -20.87 13.59 -26.12
CA PRO A 501 -21.95 13.28 -27.06
C PRO A 501 -22.11 11.79 -27.40
N GLU A 502 -21.00 11.05 -27.58
CA GLU A 502 -21.06 9.61 -27.90
C GLU A 502 -21.57 8.79 -26.71
N LEU A 503 -21.12 9.14 -25.48
CA LEU A 503 -21.60 8.48 -24.26
C LEU A 503 -23.07 8.79 -24.00
N LYS A 504 -23.46 10.07 -24.17
CA LYS A 504 -24.86 10.50 -24.07
C LYS A 504 -25.74 9.69 -25.02
N ALA A 505 -25.37 9.63 -26.31
CA ALA A 505 -26.14 8.90 -27.32
C ALA A 505 -26.28 7.40 -26.95
N LEU A 506 -25.22 6.78 -26.41
CA LEU A 506 -25.24 5.40 -25.97
C LEU A 506 -26.15 5.18 -24.75
N VAL A 507 -26.09 6.07 -23.78
CA VAL A 507 -26.94 6.00 -22.57
C VAL A 507 -28.40 6.22 -22.95
N ASP A 508 -28.70 7.26 -23.75
CA ASP A 508 -30.08 7.56 -24.19
C ASP A 508 -30.69 6.41 -25.01
N ALA A 509 -29.88 5.70 -25.80
CA ALA A 509 -30.36 4.59 -26.65
C ALA A 509 -30.63 3.31 -25.86
N HIS A 510 -29.90 3.03 -24.81
CA HIS A 510 -29.92 1.71 -24.17
C HIS A 510 -30.32 1.70 -22.71
N TYR A 511 -30.43 2.86 -22.07
CA TYR A 511 -30.71 2.96 -20.64
C TYR A 511 -31.86 3.91 -20.36
N ARG A 512 -32.63 3.63 -19.32
CA ARG A 512 -33.65 4.54 -18.79
C ARG A 512 -33.28 4.99 -17.39
N LEU A 513 -33.47 6.26 -17.08
CA LEU A 513 -33.35 6.80 -15.72
C LEU A 513 -34.39 6.18 -14.81
N VAL A 514 -33.96 5.59 -13.69
CA VAL A 514 -34.87 4.98 -12.69
C VAL A 514 -34.94 5.80 -11.41
N GLY A 515 -34.02 6.74 -11.19
CA GLY A 515 -34.08 7.66 -10.08
C GLY A 515 -32.80 8.48 -9.91
N GLU A 516 -32.93 9.55 -9.15
CA GLU A 516 -31.81 10.36 -8.68
C GLU A 516 -31.86 10.41 -7.14
N VAL A 517 -30.80 9.97 -6.48
CA VAL A 517 -30.69 9.88 -5.03
C VAL A 517 -29.29 10.35 -4.63
N GLU A 518 -29.18 11.13 -3.55
CA GLU A 518 -27.89 11.63 -3.06
C GLU A 518 -27.07 12.33 -4.17
N ASN A 519 -27.74 13.10 -5.04
CA ASN A 519 -27.14 13.74 -6.22
C ASN A 519 -26.47 12.76 -7.20
N THR A 520 -26.91 11.51 -7.24
CA THR A 520 -26.41 10.46 -8.14
C THR A 520 -27.56 9.93 -8.97
N ARG A 521 -27.38 9.84 -10.28
CA ARG A 521 -28.39 9.36 -11.21
C ARG A 521 -28.16 7.90 -11.54
N VAL A 522 -29.18 7.08 -11.39
CA VAL A 522 -29.13 5.64 -11.66
C VAL A 522 -29.95 5.34 -12.92
N PHE A 523 -29.31 4.70 -13.86
CA PHE A 523 -29.92 4.27 -15.12
C PHE A 523 -29.86 2.75 -15.21
N VAL A 524 -30.91 2.13 -15.74
CA VAL A 524 -31.01 0.69 -15.92
C VAL A 524 -31.18 0.38 -17.40
N ARG A 525 -30.48 -0.64 -17.89
CA ARG A 525 -30.54 -1.07 -19.27
C ARG A 525 -31.95 -1.52 -19.64
N THR A 526 -32.44 -1.04 -20.75
CA THR A 526 -33.81 -1.33 -21.22
C THR A 526 -33.93 -2.69 -21.89
N GLU A 527 -32.89 -3.16 -22.58
CA GLU A 527 -32.75 -4.56 -23.11
C GLU A 527 -31.34 -4.78 -23.68
#